data_54265aa44c2345f931e1460a676a3576
#
_entry.id   54265aa44c2345f931e1460a676a3576
#
_cell.length_a   1.000
_cell.length_b   1.000
_cell.length_c   1.000
_cell.angle_alpha   90.00
_cell.angle_beta   90.00
_cell.angle_gamma   90.00
#
_symmetry.space_group_name_H-M   'P 1'
#
loop_
_entity.id
_entity.type
_entity.pdbx_description
1 polymer ?
#
loop_
_entity_poly.entity_id
_entity_poly.type
_entity_poly.pdbx_seq_one_letter_code
_entity_poly.pdbx_strand_id
1 'polypeptide(L)'
;MRVRAELKAYRHPFRPGTSSPGPHGQDHWPASYPECGSNAQSPINIQTDSVAFDPELLPLQPHGYEQPGTEPLDLHNNGHTVQLSLPPTLHLEGLPRKYVAAQLHLHWGQKGSPGGSEHKINGEATAAELHIVHYDSESYASLSEAAQQPQGLAVLGILVEVGETENPAYEHILSHLHEIRHKDQRTSVPPFNVRGLLPPLLAQFFRYNGSLTTPPCYQSVLWTVFSRRAQISMRQLEKLQEALFSTEEPSQLLVQNYRAPQPLNQRIVLASFIQVGSLYTTGEMLSLGVGILVGCLCLLLAVYFIARKIR
;
A
#
# COMPACT_ATOMS: atom_id res chain seq x y z
N MET A 1 -19.86 16.30 17.45
CA MET A 1 -19.01 17.39 17.98
C MET A 1 -17.66 16.95 18.54
N ARG A 2 -17.43 15.70 18.94
CA ARG A 2 -16.13 15.20 19.45
C ARG A 2 -15.07 14.90 18.37
N VAL A 3 -15.47 14.56 17.16
CA VAL A 3 -14.53 14.26 16.03
C VAL A 3 -13.71 15.49 15.58
N ARG A 4 -14.20 16.71 15.81
CA ARG A 4 -13.49 17.96 15.43
C ARG A 4 -12.26 18.29 16.29
N ALA A 5 -12.11 17.71 17.47
CA ALA A 5 -11.00 18.00 18.37
C ALA A 5 -9.75 17.15 18.09
N GLU A 6 -9.91 15.95 17.54
CA GLU A 6 -8.81 14.98 17.36
C GLU A 6 -7.92 15.31 16.16
N LEU A 7 -8.45 16.03 15.15
CA LEU A 7 -7.68 16.47 13.97
C LEU A 7 -6.71 17.63 14.25
N LYS A 8 -6.81 18.29 15.40
CA LYS A 8 -5.92 19.42 15.78
C LYS A 8 -4.52 18.99 16.24
N ALA A 9 -4.32 17.74 16.63
CA ALA A 9 -3.03 17.24 17.14
C ALA A 9 -1.95 17.06 16.05
N TYR A 10 -2.33 17.03 14.78
CA TYR A 10 -1.40 16.87 13.65
C TYR A 10 -1.00 18.19 12.96
N ARG A 11 -1.17 19.34 13.61
CA ARG A 11 -0.68 20.64 13.10
C ARG A 11 0.80 20.81 13.42
N HIS A 12 1.69 20.22 12.63
CA HIS A 12 3.09 20.61 12.61
C HIS A 12 3.48 21.19 11.25
N PRO A 13 4.42 22.17 11.23
CA PRO A 13 4.89 22.80 9.99
C PRO A 13 5.80 21.82 9.23
N PHE A 14 5.20 20.74 8.77
CA PHE A 14 5.87 19.73 7.99
C PHE A 14 5.65 20.07 6.51
N ARG A 15 6.72 20.29 5.75
CA ARG A 15 6.65 20.31 4.29
C ARG A 15 6.91 18.89 3.78
N PRO A 16 5.89 18.15 3.37
CA PRO A 16 6.09 16.89 2.67
C PRO A 16 6.25 17.17 1.20
N GLY A 17 6.72 16.17 0.50
CA GLY A 17 6.81 16.19 -0.94
C GLY A 17 8.14 16.74 -1.43
N THR A 18 9.24 16.26 -0.86
CA THR A 18 10.46 16.20 -1.60
C THR A 18 11.22 14.94 -1.19
N SER A 19 11.28 13.98 -2.10
CA SER A 19 12.43 13.09 -2.21
C SER A 19 13.73 13.89 -2.47
N SER A 20 13.67 15.22 -2.38
CA SER A 20 14.77 16.15 -2.60
C SER A 20 15.61 16.31 -1.34
N PRO A 21 16.95 16.39 -1.48
CA PRO A 21 17.86 16.72 -0.41
C PRO A 21 17.68 18.21 -0.03
N GLY A 22 16.69 18.50 0.80
CA GLY A 22 16.44 19.83 1.36
C GLY A 22 16.42 19.77 2.88
N PRO A 23 16.52 20.91 3.60
CA PRO A 23 16.53 20.95 5.06
C PRO A 23 15.27 20.37 5.72
N HIS A 24 14.26 20.04 4.93
CA HIS A 24 13.00 19.41 5.35
C HIS A 24 12.77 18.02 4.73
N GLY A 25 13.78 17.46 4.03
CA GLY A 25 13.73 16.14 3.41
C GLY A 25 13.67 15.01 4.44
N GLN A 26 13.35 13.81 3.96
CA GLN A 26 13.18 12.60 4.79
C GLN A 26 14.41 12.27 5.65
N ASP A 27 15.60 12.56 5.16
CA ASP A 27 16.88 12.31 5.86
C ASP A 27 17.03 13.15 7.13
N HIS A 28 16.28 14.25 7.25
CA HIS A 28 16.31 15.14 8.41
C HIS A 28 15.20 14.85 9.43
N TRP A 29 14.25 13.96 9.11
CA TRP A 29 13.15 13.64 10.01
C TRP A 29 13.60 13.13 11.38
N PRO A 30 14.63 12.26 11.51
CA PRO A 30 15.08 11.78 12.82
C PRO A 30 15.56 12.87 13.78
N ALA A 31 16.01 14.02 13.26
CA ALA A 31 16.44 15.14 14.11
C ALA A 31 15.29 15.76 14.91
N SER A 32 14.08 15.81 14.34
CA SER A 32 12.87 16.35 14.99
C SER A 32 11.94 15.23 15.51
N TYR A 33 12.01 14.07 14.89
CA TYR A 33 11.19 12.90 15.19
C TYR A 33 12.09 11.66 15.29
N PRO A 34 12.67 11.38 16.48
CA PRO A 34 13.66 10.31 16.67
C PRO A 34 13.16 8.93 16.21
N GLU A 35 11.85 8.64 16.35
CA GLU A 35 11.24 7.39 15.89
C GLU A 35 11.43 7.15 14.39
N CYS A 36 11.55 8.21 13.57
CA CYS A 36 11.78 8.07 12.13
C CYS A 36 13.15 7.45 11.79
N GLY A 37 14.08 7.42 12.74
CA GLY A 37 15.37 6.74 12.66
C GLY A 37 15.41 5.36 13.35
N SER A 38 14.29 4.86 13.85
CA SER A 38 14.22 3.57 14.56
C SER A 38 14.35 2.39 13.59
N ASN A 39 14.46 1.18 14.15
CA ASN A 39 14.88 -0.02 13.41
C ASN A 39 13.76 -0.78 12.67
N ALA A 40 12.49 -0.43 12.86
CA ALA A 40 11.35 -1.11 12.21
C ALA A 40 10.47 -0.14 11.42
N GLN A 41 11.10 0.60 10.53
CA GLN A 41 10.47 1.64 9.75
C GLN A 41 9.81 1.11 8.47
N SER A 42 8.83 1.87 7.97
CA SER A 42 8.09 1.67 6.72
C SER A 42 8.26 2.89 5.80
N PRO A 43 8.06 2.72 4.47
CA PRO A 43 7.81 1.47 3.75
C PRO A 43 9.06 0.59 3.63
N ILE A 44 8.93 -0.57 2.99
CA ILE A 44 10.05 -1.49 2.70
C ILE A 44 10.02 -1.94 1.24
N ASN A 45 11.16 -2.46 0.77
CA ASN A 45 11.22 -3.23 -0.46
C ASN A 45 11.01 -4.72 -0.12
N ILE A 46 9.93 -5.31 -0.61
CA ILE A 46 9.59 -6.72 -0.39
C ILE A 46 10.33 -7.56 -1.43
N GLN A 47 11.32 -8.34 -0.97
CA GLN A 47 12.01 -9.32 -1.81
C GLN A 47 11.25 -10.64 -1.75
N THR A 48 10.60 -11.03 -2.85
CA THR A 48 9.67 -12.16 -2.87
C THR A 48 10.33 -13.51 -2.67
N ASP A 49 11.61 -13.64 -2.96
CA ASP A 49 12.42 -14.83 -2.70
C ASP A 49 12.88 -14.95 -1.24
N SER A 50 12.75 -13.89 -0.45
CA SER A 50 13.17 -13.82 0.95
C SER A 50 12.00 -13.79 1.94
N VAL A 51 10.74 -13.80 1.47
CA VAL A 51 9.56 -13.86 2.34
C VAL A 51 9.36 -15.28 2.88
N ALA A 52 8.81 -15.38 4.08
CA ALA A 52 8.43 -16.65 4.69
C ALA A 52 6.94 -16.92 4.45
N PHE A 53 6.62 -18.08 3.86
CA PHE A 53 5.22 -18.52 3.80
C PHE A 53 4.73 -18.89 5.20
N ASP A 54 3.59 -18.33 5.58
CA ASP A 54 2.93 -18.62 6.86
C ASP A 54 1.51 -19.13 6.61
N PRO A 55 1.26 -20.43 6.80
CA PRO A 55 -0.07 -21.03 6.63
C PRO A 55 -1.10 -20.56 7.67
N GLU A 56 -0.66 -19.96 8.78
CA GLU A 56 -1.54 -19.42 9.84
C GLU A 56 -2.12 -18.04 9.50
N LEU A 57 -1.63 -17.41 8.42
CA LEU A 57 -2.20 -16.14 7.96
C LEU A 57 -3.60 -16.38 7.39
N LEU A 58 -4.61 -16.00 8.17
CA LEU A 58 -6.00 -16.07 7.77
C LEU A 58 -6.29 -15.10 6.61
N PRO A 59 -7.22 -15.44 5.71
CA PRO A 59 -7.71 -14.52 4.72
C PRO A 59 -8.25 -13.24 5.37
N LEU A 60 -7.81 -12.09 4.84
CA LEU A 60 -8.33 -10.81 5.29
C LEU A 60 -9.80 -10.66 4.88
N GLN A 61 -10.64 -10.25 5.81
CA GLN A 61 -12.07 -10.07 5.61
C GLN A 61 -12.47 -8.61 5.86
N PRO A 62 -12.58 -7.78 4.80
CA PRO A 62 -13.15 -6.44 4.91
C PRO A 62 -14.66 -6.52 5.06
N HIS A 63 -15.20 -5.92 6.11
CA HIS A 63 -16.63 -5.83 6.38
C HIS A 63 -17.15 -4.41 6.17
N GLY A 64 -18.33 -4.27 5.58
CA GLY A 64 -18.95 -2.99 5.31
C GLY A 64 -18.41 -2.24 4.09
N TYR A 65 -17.38 -2.75 3.44
CA TYR A 65 -16.71 -2.11 2.30
C TYR A 65 -17.58 -2.03 1.04
N GLU A 66 -18.47 -3.01 0.84
CA GLU A 66 -19.38 -3.07 -0.31
C GLU A 66 -20.63 -2.20 -0.12
N GLN A 67 -20.88 -1.72 1.09
CA GLN A 67 -22.03 -0.89 1.42
C GLN A 67 -21.61 0.57 1.47
N PRO A 68 -22.13 1.42 0.57
CA PRO A 68 -21.70 2.82 0.46
C PRO A 68 -22.03 3.67 1.70
N GLY A 69 -22.91 3.22 2.59
CA GLY A 69 -23.41 4.00 3.71
C GLY A 69 -24.42 5.06 3.27
N THR A 70 -24.80 5.94 4.20
CA THR A 70 -25.81 6.99 3.99
C THR A 70 -25.25 8.39 4.15
N GLU A 71 -24.18 8.53 4.92
CA GLU A 71 -23.56 9.82 5.23
C GLU A 71 -22.46 10.18 4.21
N PRO A 72 -22.40 11.44 3.76
CA PRO A 72 -21.29 11.91 2.93
C PRO A 72 -19.94 11.73 3.63
N LEU A 73 -18.91 11.46 2.84
CA LEU A 73 -17.53 11.27 3.32
C LEU A 73 -16.74 12.57 3.16
N ASP A 74 -15.95 12.92 4.17
CA ASP A 74 -15.11 14.14 4.16
C ASP A 74 -13.82 13.87 3.39
N LEU A 75 -13.62 14.59 2.28
CA LEU A 75 -12.42 14.58 1.47
C LEU A 75 -11.59 15.84 1.74
N HIS A 76 -10.30 15.68 2.00
CA HIS A 76 -9.43 16.71 2.51
C HIS A 76 -8.06 16.72 1.83
N ASN A 77 -7.63 17.86 1.32
CA ASN A 77 -6.23 18.13 1.01
C ASN A 77 -5.53 18.62 2.28
N ASN A 78 -4.73 17.77 2.92
CA ASN A 78 -4.02 18.13 4.15
C ASN A 78 -2.63 18.76 3.91
N GLY A 79 -2.31 19.07 2.65
CA GLY A 79 -1.01 19.58 2.21
C GLY A 79 0.05 18.48 2.00
N HIS A 80 -0.29 17.22 2.28
CA HIS A 80 0.62 16.06 2.19
C HIS A 80 0.07 14.99 1.26
N THR A 81 -1.24 14.87 1.24
CA THR A 81 -1.99 13.91 0.43
C THR A 81 -3.44 14.35 0.32
N VAL A 82 -4.19 13.65 -0.49
CA VAL A 82 -5.66 13.64 -0.41
C VAL A 82 -6.09 12.55 0.55
N GLN A 83 -6.91 12.90 1.53
CA GLN A 83 -7.39 11.99 2.56
C GLN A 83 -8.92 11.96 2.57
N LEU A 84 -9.48 10.74 2.59
CA LEU A 84 -10.91 10.50 2.74
C LEU A 84 -11.17 9.90 4.12
N SER A 85 -12.03 10.52 4.91
CA SER A 85 -12.48 9.97 6.19
C SER A 85 -13.43 8.81 5.96
N LEU A 86 -13.26 7.73 6.72
CA LEU A 86 -14.08 6.51 6.62
C LEU A 86 -14.88 6.29 7.90
N PRO A 87 -16.13 5.77 7.77
CA PRO A 87 -16.94 5.47 8.94
C PRO A 87 -16.45 4.20 9.65
N PRO A 88 -16.58 4.10 10.99
CA PRO A 88 -16.15 2.96 11.77
C PRO A 88 -17.00 1.70 11.56
N THR A 89 -18.07 1.78 10.76
CA THR A 89 -18.82 0.62 10.28
C THR A 89 -17.99 -0.26 9.35
N LEU A 90 -16.99 0.30 8.66
CA LEU A 90 -15.98 -0.45 7.94
C LEU A 90 -14.98 -1.03 8.93
N HIS A 91 -14.73 -2.33 8.89
CA HIS A 91 -13.74 -2.97 9.77
C HIS A 91 -13.11 -4.18 9.10
N LEU A 92 -11.99 -4.62 9.68
CA LEU A 92 -11.24 -5.79 9.23
C LEU A 92 -11.33 -6.91 10.25
N GLU A 93 -11.58 -8.13 9.75
CA GLU A 93 -11.42 -9.39 10.46
C GLU A 93 -10.35 -10.26 9.78
N GLY A 94 -9.93 -11.35 10.45
CA GLY A 94 -8.81 -12.17 9.98
C GLY A 94 -7.44 -11.62 10.40
N LEU A 95 -7.42 -10.66 11.32
CA LEU A 95 -6.25 -10.09 11.99
C LEU A 95 -6.24 -10.49 13.47
N PRO A 96 -5.11 -10.34 14.19
CA PRO A 96 -5.04 -10.67 15.62
C PRO A 96 -6.07 -9.93 16.48
N ARG A 97 -6.53 -8.78 16.03
CA ARG A 97 -7.55 -7.94 16.69
C ARG A 97 -8.55 -7.45 15.65
N LYS A 98 -9.67 -6.89 16.11
CA LYS A 98 -10.63 -6.20 15.25
C LYS A 98 -10.19 -4.76 15.05
N TYR A 99 -10.03 -4.36 13.79
CA TYR A 99 -9.62 -3.00 13.45
C TYR A 99 -10.73 -2.29 12.67
N VAL A 100 -11.10 -1.09 13.12
CA VAL A 100 -12.10 -0.26 12.44
C VAL A 100 -11.43 0.77 11.54
N ALA A 101 -12.03 1.08 10.40
CA ALA A 101 -11.51 2.06 9.47
C ALA A 101 -11.56 3.47 10.06
N ALA A 102 -10.59 4.28 9.72
CA ALA A 102 -10.51 5.68 10.09
C ALA A 102 -10.40 6.59 8.87
N GLN A 103 -9.50 6.29 7.95
CA GLN A 103 -9.28 7.10 6.74
C GLN A 103 -8.54 6.29 5.68
N LEU A 104 -8.58 6.79 4.45
CA LEU A 104 -7.67 6.38 3.39
C LEU A 104 -6.95 7.60 2.79
N HIS A 105 -5.78 7.37 2.21
CA HIS A 105 -5.00 8.39 1.52
C HIS A 105 -4.11 7.76 0.44
N LEU A 106 -3.57 8.60 -0.44
CA LEU A 106 -2.80 8.18 -1.61
C LEU A 106 -1.39 8.76 -1.59
N HIS A 107 -0.46 7.98 -2.15
CA HIS A 107 0.91 8.39 -2.47
C HIS A 107 1.11 8.25 -3.97
N TRP A 108 1.77 9.24 -4.60
CA TRP A 108 2.01 9.25 -6.05
C TRP A 108 3.30 9.98 -6.41
N GLY A 109 3.74 9.78 -7.65
CA GLY A 109 4.92 10.41 -8.20
C GLY A 109 4.63 11.76 -8.86
N GLN A 110 5.45 12.10 -9.84
CA GLN A 110 5.23 13.24 -10.72
C GLN A 110 5.15 12.77 -12.17
N LYS A 111 4.62 13.61 -13.04
CA LYS A 111 4.53 13.31 -14.48
C LYS A 111 5.91 12.97 -15.05
N GLY A 112 5.99 11.85 -15.77
CA GLY A 112 7.24 11.35 -16.33
C GLY A 112 8.16 10.61 -15.36
N SER A 113 7.79 10.48 -14.07
CA SER A 113 8.49 9.63 -13.12
C SER A 113 8.01 8.18 -13.21
N PRO A 114 8.91 7.19 -13.12
CA PRO A 114 8.53 5.77 -13.23
C PRO A 114 7.82 5.22 -11.99
N GLY A 115 7.81 5.93 -10.87
CA GLY A 115 7.27 5.44 -9.61
C GLY A 115 6.56 6.50 -8.78
N GLY A 116 5.73 6.03 -7.86
CA GLY A 116 4.96 6.85 -6.93
C GLY A 116 4.55 6.07 -5.68
N SER A 117 4.70 4.74 -5.69
CA SER A 117 4.41 3.90 -4.52
C SER A 117 5.50 4.03 -3.46
N GLU A 118 5.12 3.81 -2.21
CA GLU A 118 6.01 3.75 -1.06
C GLU A 118 6.65 2.36 -0.94
N HIS A 119 5.83 1.30 -0.91
CA HIS A 119 6.35 -0.07 -0.98
C HIS A 119 6.84 -0.40 -2.39
N LYS A 120 7.86 -1.24 -2.42
CA LYS A 120 8.38 -1.85 -3.64
C LYS A 120 8.29 -3.36 -3.55
N ILE A 121 8.12 -4.02 -4.68
CA ILE A 121 8.25 -5.47 -4.80
C ILE A 121 9.40 -5.76 -5.75
N ASN A 122 10.41 -6.48 -5.28
CA ASN A 122 11.64 -6.79 -6.02
C ASN A 122 12.33 -5.55 -6.62
N GLY A 123 12.29 -4.44 -5.89
CA GLY A 123 12.89 -3.18 -6.31
C GLY A 123 12.01 -2.32 -7.23
N GLU A 124 10.86 -2.82 -7.68
CA GLU A 124 9.96 -2.11 -8.58
C GLU A 124 8.89 -1.34 -7.80
N ALA A 125 8.76 -0.05 -8.10
CA ALA A 125 7.67 0.79 -7.65
C ALA A 125 6.52 0.77 -8.66
N THR A 126 5.30 1.06 -8.19
CA THR A 126 4.13 1.30 -9.04
C THR A 126 3.83 2.80 -9.16
N ALA A 127 2.86 3.17 -10.01
CA ALA A 127 2.52 4.57 -10.27
C ALA A 127 2.00 5.32 -9.04
N ALA A 128 1.29 4.62 -8.16
CA ALA A 128 0.76 5.16 -6.91
C ALA A 128 0.57 4.04 -5.88
N GLU A 129 0.23 4.42 -4.64
CA GLU A 129 -0.14 3.50 -3.57
C GLU A 129 -1.27 4.09 -2.75
N LEU A 130 -2.29 3.29 -2.46
CA LEU A 130 -3.40 3.63 -1.59
C LEU A 130 -3.19 2.98 -0.24
N HIS A 131 -3.31 3.76 0.83
CA HIS A 131 -3.32 3.28 2.20
C HIS A 131 -4.72 3.41 2.81
N ILE A 132 -5.22 2.32 3.40
CA ILE A 132 -6.46 2.35 4.19
C ILE A 132 -6.10 2.06 5.64
N VAL A 133 -6.23 3.07 6.48
CA VAL A 133 -5.80 3.05 7.88
C VAL A 133 -6.95 2.64 8.77
N HIS A 134 -6.67 1.65 9.63
CA HIS A 134 -7.59 1.13 10.64
C HIS A 134 -6.91 1.15 11.99
N TYR A 135 -7.69 1.17 13.07
CA TYR A 135 -7.17 1.13 14.43
C TYR A 135 -7.97 0.16 15.31
N ASP A 136 -7.30 -0.38 16.32
CA ASP A 136 -7.89 -1.24 17.35
C ASP A 136 -8.78 -0.39 18.29
N SER A 137 -10.07 -0.34 17.97
CA SER A 137 -11.06 0.44 18.73
C SER A 137 -11.55 -0.25 19.99
N GLU A 138 -11.20 -1.54 20.18
CA GLU A 138 -11.53 -2.28 21.42
C GLU A 138 -10.53 -1.96 22.51
N SER A 139 -9.26 -1.76 22.14
CA SER A 139 -8.18 -1.46 23.09
C SER A 139 -7.95 0.04 23.30
N TYR A 140 -8.25 0.87 22.30
CA TYR A 140 -7.93 2.30 22.30
C TYR A 140 -9.14 3.16 21.94
N ALA A 141 -9.28 4.27 22.65
CA ALA A 141 -10.42 5.17 22.47
C ALA A 141 -10.35 6.01 21.19
N SER A 142 -9.16 6.15 20.59
CA SER A 142 -8.96 6.97 19.39
C SER A 142 -7.85 6.44 18.50
N LEU A 143 -7.89 6.83 17.22
CA LEU A 143 -6.81 6.60 16.26
C LEU A 143 -5.47 7.17 16.77
N SER A 144 -5.50 8.34 17.40
CA SER A 144 -4.30 9.02 17.91
C SER A 144 -3.63 8.26 19.05
N GLU A 145 -4.42 7.65 19.93
CA GLU A 145 -3.93 6.79 21.00
C GLU A 145 -3.38 5.48 20.44
N ALA A 146 -4.14 4.81 19.59
CA ALA A 146 -3.74 3.57 18.93
C ALA A 146 -2.44 3.71 18.12
N ALA A 147 -2.27 4.87 17.46
CA ALA A 147 -1.07 5.15 16.65
C ALA A 147 0.24 5.15 17.44
N GLN A 148 0.20 5.27 18.76
CA GLN A 148 1.38 5.26 19.63
C GLN A 148 1.69 3.88 20.21
N GLN A 149 0.87 2.88 19.93
CA GLN A 149 0.95 1.56 20.52
C GLN A 149 1.34 0.47 19.52
N PRO A 150 2.16 -0.49 19.88
CA PRO A 150 2.52 -1.60 19.02
C PRO A 150 1.27 -2.32 18.47
N GLN A 151 1.19 -2.45 17.14
CA GLN A 151 0.03 -3.01 16.46
C GLN A 151 -1.31 -2.33 16.82
N GLY A 152 -1.28 -1.08 17.28
CA GLY A 152 -2.51 -0.29 17.47
C GLY A 152 -3.19 0.05 16.15
N LEU A 153 -2.44 0.06 15.06
CA LEU A 153 -2.93 0.29 13.71
C LEU A 153 -2.80 -0.95 12.83
N ALA A 154 -3.74 -1.12 11.90
CA ALA A 154 -3.62 -2.02 10.76
C ALA A 154 -3.80 -1.21 9.46
N VAL A 155 -2.84 -1.28 8.57
CA VAL A 155 -2.88 -0.54 7.30
C VAL A 155 -2.85 -1.51 6.13
N LEU A 156 -3.78 -1.30 5.20
CA LEU A 156 -3.78 -1.96 3.90
C LEU A 156 -2.98 -1.12 2.92
N GLY A 157 -1.95 -1.69 2.32
CA GLY A 157 -1.18 -1.11 1.23
C GLY A 157 -1.64 -1.72 -0.10
N ILE A 158 -2.19 -0.89 -0.97
CA ILE A 158 -2.66 -1.28 -2.30
C ILE A 158 -1.77 -0.60 -3.34
N LEU A 159 -0.95 -1.38 -4.01
CA LEU A 159 -0.14 -0.90 -5.12
C LEU A 159 -1.05 -0.62 -6.32
N VAL A 160 -0.88 0.56 -6.93
CA VAL A 160 -1.71 1.02 -8.05
C VAL A 160 -0.86 1.16 -9.30
N GLU A 161 -1.25 0.46 -10.36
CA GLU A 161 -0.59 0.53 -11.66
C GLU A 161 -1.50 1.16 -12.72
N VAL A 162 -0.90 1.59 -13.81
CA VAL A 162 -1.65 2.11 -14.95
C VAL A 162 -2.14 0.96 -15.81
N GLY A 163 -3.44 0.89 -16.00
CA GLY A 163 -4.13 -0.04 -16.89
C GLY A 163 -4.78 0.68 -18.08
N GLU A 164 -5.48 -0.10 -18.89
CA GLU A 164 -6.09 0.39 -20.14
C GLU A 164 -7.42 1.14 -19.89
N THR A 165 -8.13 0.81 -18.82
CA THR A 165 -9.49 1.32 -18.55
C THR A 165 -9.55 2.15 -17.28
N GLU A 166 -10.49 3.10 -17.24
CA GLU A 166 -10.81 3.85 -16.02
C GLU A 166 -11.35 2.93 -14.95
N ASN A 167 -10.97 3.19 -13.71
CA ASN A 167 -11.51 2.52 -12.53
C ASN A 167 -12.61 3.38 -11.91
N PRO A 168 -13.88 2.97 -11.99
CA PRO A 168 -15.00 3.79 -11.48
C PRO A 168 -14.94 4.04 -9.98
N ALA A 169 -14.34 3.13 -9.20
CA ALA A 169 -14.24 3.31 -7.76
C ALA A 169 -13.31 4.47 -7.40
N TYR A 170 -12.15 4.57 -8.05
CA TYR A 170 -11.21 5.67 -7.86
C TYR A 170 -11.79 7.00 -8.35
N GLU A 171 -12.65 6.99 -9.37
CA GLU A 171 -13.25 8.21 -9.90
C GLU A 171 -14.13 8.92 -8.88
N HIS A 172 -14.74 8.22 -7.91
CA HIS A 172 -15.46 8.82 -6.80
C HIS A 172 -14.61 9.78 -5.96
N ILE A 173 -13.31 9.57 -5.92
CA ILE A 173 -12.35 10.46 -5.25
C ILE A 173 -11.78 11.47 -6.25
N LEU A 174 -11.29 10.99 -7.39
CA LEU A 174 -10.54 11.79 -8.36
C LEU A 174 -11.39 12.89 -9.02
N SER A 175 -12.69 12.68 -9.19
CA SER A 175 -13.60 13.67 -9.74
C SER A 175 -13.80 14.90 -8.85
N HIS A 176 -13.51 14.81 -7.54
CA HIS A 176 -13.67 15.89 -6.55
C HIS A 176 -12.38 16.64 -6.23
N LEU A 177 -11.23 16.25 -6.81
CA LEU A 177 -9.95 16.91 -6.51
C LEU A 177 -9.93 18.39 -6.85
N HIS A 178 -10.68 18.81 -7.86
CA HIS A 178 -10.79 20.21 -8.26
C HIS A 178 -11.44 21.10 -7.20
N GLU A 179 -12.17 20.53 -6.24
CA GLU A 179 -12.81 21.23 -5.13
C GLU A 179 -11.87 21.43 -3.92
N ILE A 180 -10.74 20.72 -3.90
CA ILE A 180 -9.79 20.72 -2.78
C ILE A 180 -8.35 20.99 -3.25
N ARG A 181 -8.17 21.81 -4.25
CA ARG A 181 -6.87 22.06 -4.89
C ARG A 181 -5.77 22.51 -3.93
N HIS A 182 -6.12 23.32 -2.94
CA HIS A 182 -5.18 23.91 -2.00
C HIS A 182 -5.23 23.25 -0.63
N LYS A 183 -4.12 23.36 0.07
CA LYS A 183 -3.99 22.87 1.43
C LYS A 183 -5.13 23.35 2.33
N ASP A 184 -5.56 22.47 3.22
CA ASP A 184 -6.65 22.66 4.21
C ASP A 184 -8.07 22.77 3.60
N GLN A 185 -8.23 22.70 2.26
CA GLN A 185 -9.53 22.62 1.61
C GLN A 185 -10.19 21.25 1.83
N ARG A 186 -11.51 21.28 1.94
CA ARG A 186 -12.37 20.10 2.17
C ARG A 186 -13.59 20.14 1.29
N THR A 187 -14.09 18.96 0.94
CA THR A 187 -15.38 18.77 0.27
C THR A 187 -16.05 17.49 0.79
N SER A 188 -17.32 17.33 0.45
CA SER A 188 -18.09 16.14 0.76
C SER A 188 -18.25 15.28 -0.48
N VAL A 189 -17.92 14.00 -0.36
CA VAL A 189 -18.09 13.00 -1.41
C VAL A 189 -19.30 12.13 -1.08
N PRO A 190 -20.21 11.88 -2.03
CA PRO A 190 -21.29 10.92 -1.82
C PRO A 190 -20.72 9.54 -1.43
N PRO A 191 -21.40 8.80 -0.54
CA PRO A 191 -20.93 7.48 -0.15
C PRO A 191 -20.89 6.55 -1.37
N PHE A 192 -19.87 5.71 -1.45
CA PHE A 192 -19.64 4.79 -2.55
C PHE A 192 -19.07 3.45 -2.07
N ASN A 193 -19.11 2.43 -2.90
CA ASN A 193 -18.57 1.12 -2.60
C ASN A 193 -17.03 1.18 -2.55
N VAL A 194 -16.49 1.21 -1.33
CA VAL A 194 -15.03 1.30 -1.06
C VAL A 194 -14.30 -0.02 -1.43
N ARG A 195 -15.02 -1.16 -1.51
CA ARG A 195 -14.43 -2.43 -1.93
C ARG A 195 -13.80 -2.36 -3.32
N GLY A 196 -14.33 -1.51 -4.20
CA GLY A 196 -13.79 -1.29 -5.55
C GLY A 196 -12.40 -0.63 -5.59
N LEU A 197 -11.93 -0.02 -4.49
CA LEU A 197 -10.57 0.51 -4.36
C LEU A 197 -9.53 -0.58 -4.08
N LEU A 198 -9.96 -1.74 -3.55
CA LEU A 198 -9.09 -2.88 -3.27
C LEU A 198 -8.86 -3.70 -4.54
N PRO A 199 -7.76 -4.46 -4.61
CA PRO A 199 -7.57 -5.39 -5.71
C PRO A 199 -8.65 -6.50 -5.70
N PRO A 200 -8.91 -7.15 -6.84
CA PRO A 200 -9.96 -8.16 -6.95
C PRO A 200 -9.72 -9.38 -6.05
N LEU A 201 -8.45 -9.76 -5.85
CA LEU A 201 -8.04 -10.90 -5.03
C LEU A 201 -7.30 -10.43 -3.78
N LEU A 202 -7.91 -10.67 -2.61
CA LEU A 202 -7.34 -10.32 -1.30
C LEU A 202 -6.59 -11.46 -0.62
N ALA A 203 -6.65 -12.67 -1.19
CA ALA A 203 -6.06 -13.85 -0.58
C ALA A 203 -4.52 -13.87 -0.59
N GLN A 204 -3.90 -13.09 -1.49
CA GLN A 204 -2.44 -13.04 -1.64
C GLN A 204 -1.91 -11.70 -1.14
N PHE A 205 -1.22 -11.72 -0.02
CA PHE A 205 -0.66 -10.52 0.60
C PHE A 205 0.63 -10.84 1.35
N PHE A 206 1.38 -9.77 1.61
CA PHE A 206 2.53 -9.75 2.50
C PHE A 206 2.13 -9.09 3.81
N ARG A 207 2.69 -9.58 4.92
CA ARG A 207 2.41 -9.10 6.27
C ARG A 207 3.72 -8.81 6.98
N TYR A 208 3.83 -7.63 7.62
CA TYR A 208 4.98 -7.30 8.45
C TYR A 208 4.64 -6.24 9.50
N ASN A 209 5.43 -6.17 10.57
CA ASN A 209 5.35 -5.10 11.55
C ASN A 209 6.23 -3.93 11.10
N GLY A 210 5.65 -2.74 11.06
CA GLY A 210 6.32 -1.53 10.62
C GLY A 210 5.81 -0.28 11.30
N SER A 211 5.93 0.83 10.60
CA SER A 211 5.67 2.16 11.14
C SER A 211 4.69 2.95 10.28
N LEU A 212 4.27 4.10 10.80
CA LEU A 212 3.76 5.19 9.96
C LEU A 212 4.86 5.61 8.97
N THR A 213 4.49 5.94 7.75
CA THR A 213 5.42 6.39 6.70
C THR A 213 5.66 7.89 6.70
N THR A 214 4.98 8.60 7.59
CA THR A 214 5.15 10.04 7.82
C THR A 214 5.44 10.29 9.30
N PRO A 215 6.13 11.38 9.66
CA PRO A 215 6.31 11.74 11.06
C PRO A 215 5.00 11.80 11.84
N PRO A 216 4.99 11.27 13.06
CA PRO A 216 6.14 10.92 13.88
C PRO A 216 6.75 9.51 13.67
N CYS A 217 6.37 8.78 12.63
CA CYS A 217 6.92 7.47 12.23
C CYS A 217 6.82 6.38 13.32
N TYR A 218 5.79 6.42 14.14
CA TYR A 218 5.59 5.44 15.23
C TYR A 218 5.54 4.01 14.69
N GLN A 219 6.24 3.10 15.35
CA GLN A 219 6.31 1.68 15.02
C GLN A 219 5.07 0.92 15.52
N SER A 220 3.91 1.34 15.08
CA SER A 220 2.59 0.93 15.55
C SER A 220 1.76 0.17 14.53
N VAL A 221 2.30 -0.11 13.34
CA VAL A 221 1.51 -0.56 12.19
C VAL A 221 1.73 -2.04 11.90
N LEU A 222 0.62 -2.79 11.88
CA LEU A 222 0.55 -4.10 11.24
C LEU A 222 0.20 -3.89 9.76
N TRP A 223 1.18 -4.07 8.88
CA TRP A 223 1.03 -3.88 7.45
C TRP A 223 0.51 -5.12 6.74
N THR A 224 -0.45 -4.91 5.86
CA THR A 224 -0.89 -5.88 4.85
C THR A 224 -0.72 -5.24 3.48
N VAL A 225 0.24 -5.72 2.70
CA VAL A 225 0.50 -5.24 1.33
C VAL A 225 0.03 -6.32 0.36
N PHE A 226 -0.95 -6.00 -0.48
CA PHE A 226 -1.47 -6.97 -1.44
C PHE A 226 -0.48 -7.22 -2.57
N SER A 227 -0.34 -8.48 -2.98
CA SER A 227 0.50 -8.84 -4.13
C SER A 227 -0.16 -8.45 -5.47
N ARG A 228 -1.50 -8.46 -5.51
CA ARG A 228 -2.27 -8.01 -6.65
C ARG A 228 -2.44 -6.50 -6.61
N ARG A 229 -2.25 -5.87 -7.75
CA ARG A 229 -2.32 -4.42 -7.91
C ARG A 229 -3.75 -3.99 -8.28
N ALA A 230 -4.16 -2.82 -7.84
CA ALA A 230 -5.30 -2.13 -8.40
C ALA A 230 -4.87 -1.40 -9.68
N GLN A 231 -5.81 -1.18 -10.58
CA GLN A 231 -5.52 -0.48 -11.84
C GLN A 231 -6.35 0.79 -11.96
N ILE A 232 -5.73 1.84 -12.48
CA ILE A 232 -6.37 3.09 -12.89
C ILE A 232 -5.91 3.44 -14.31
N SER A 233 -6.67 4.26 -15.02
CA SER A 233 -6.23 4.73 -16.34
C SER A 233 -5.11 5.79 -16.21
N MET A 234 -4.36 6.00 -17.29
CA MET A 234 -3.36 7.08 -17.38
C MET A 234 -4.00 8.44 -17.08
N ARG A 235 -5.22 8.69 -17.60
CA ARG A 235 -5.96 9.92 -17.36
C ARG A 235 -6.28 10.13 -15.87
N GLN A 236 -6.62 9.07 -15.15
CA GLN A 236 -6.86 9.14 -13.70
C GLN A 236 -5.57 9.43 -12.92
N LEU A 237 -4.46 8.82 -13.33
CA LEU A 237 -3.15 9.12 -12.74
C LEU A 237 -2.75 10.58 -12.96
N GLU A 238 -2.93 11.11 -14.17
CA GLU A 238 -2.65 12.53 -14.49
C GLU A 238 -3.52 13.48 -13.65
N LYS A 239 -4.81 13.18 -13.46
CA LYS A 239 -5.66 13.94 -12.54
C LYS A 239 -5.04 14.02 -11.13
N LEU A 240 -4.59 12.88 -10.59
CA LEU A 240 -3.98 12.82 -9.27
C LEU A 240 -2.68 13.62 -9.19
N GLN A 241 -1.84 13.54 -10.22
CA GLN A 241 -0.53 14.20 -10.26
C GLN A 241 -0.60 15.71 -10.47
N GLU A 242 -1.69 16.24 -11.05
CA GLU A 242 -1.76 17.63 -11.51
C GLU A 242 -2.80 18.48 -10.76
N ALA A 243 -3.63 17.88 -9.90
CA ALA A 243 -4.78 18.58 -9.32
C ALA A 243 -4.47 19.33 -8.03
N LEU A 244 -3.55 18.86 -7.21
CA LEU A 244 -3.41 19.30 -5.83
C LEU A 244 -2.13 20.10 -5.60
N PHE A 245 -2.22 21.06 -4.69
CA PHE A 245 -1.09 21.87 -4.22
C PHE A 245 -0.86 21.65 -2.72
N SER A 246 0.40 21.64 -2.31
CA SER A 246 0.84 21.42 -0.92
C SER A 246 0.78 22.70 -0.06
N THR A 247 0.55 23.83 -0.68
CA THR A 247 0.54 25.15 -0.06
C THR A 247 -0.69 25.95 -0.49
N GLU A 248 -1.02 27.01 0.23
CA GLU A 248 -2.03 27.98 -0.22
C GLU A 248 -1.46 28.89 -1.29
N GLU A 249 -0.36 29.60 -0.97
CA GLU A 249 0.39 30.49 -1.85
C GLU A 249 1.87 30.64 -1.36
N PRO A 250 2.88 30.67 -2.24
CA PRO A 250 2.79 30.37 -3.68
C PRO A 250 2.45 28.89 -3.91
N SER A 251 1.67 28.62 -4.95
CA SER A 251 1.21 27.27 -5.26
C SER A 251 2.35 26.33 -5.61
N GLN A 252 2.57 25.32 -4.79
CA GLN A 252 3.52 24.24 -5.04
C GLN A 252 2.75 22.94 -5.27
N LEU A 253 2.92 22.36 -6.45
CA LEU A 253 2.22 21.13 -6.82
C LEU A 253 2.58 20.01 -5.84
N LEU A 254 1.55 19.30 -5.36
CA LEU A 254 1.68 18.16 -4.48
C LEU A 254 2.00 16.91 -5.30
N VAL A 255 3.28 16.58 -5.37
CA VAL A 255 3.82 15.43 -6.10
C VAL A 255 4.93 14.77 -5.30
N GLN A 256 5.28 13.52 -5.65
CA GLN A 256 6.36 12.77 -4.98
C GLN A 256 6.17 12.71 -3.45
N ASN A 257 4.94 12.50 -3.01
CA ASN A 257 4.56 12.47 -1.60
C ASN A 257 4.72 11.06 -0.98
N TYR A 258 5.74 10.33 -1.39
CA TYR A 258 6.11 9.01 -0.88
C TYR A 258 7.44 9.04 -0.12
N ARG A 259 7.56 8.19 0.88
CA ARG A 259 8.82 7.92 1.59
C ARG A 259 9.60 6.85 0.84
N ALA A 260 10.92 6.99 0.81
CA ALA A 260 11.80 5.95 0.28
C ALA A 260 11.75 4.67 1.15
N PRO A 261 11.97 3.48 0.56
CA PRO A 261 12.03 2.24 1.32
C PRO A 261 13.10 2.28 2.41
N GLN A 262 12.74 1.78 3.58
CA GLN A 262 13.58 1.72 4.76
C GLN A 262 14.21 0.33 4.93
N PRO A 263 15.34 0.20 5.62
CA PRO A 263 15.99 -1.08 5.86
C PRO A 263 15.05 -2.08 6.54
N LEU A 264 15.01 -3.31 6.03
CA LEU A 264 14.23 -4.39 6.64
C LEU A 264 14.80 -4.77 8.01
N ASN A 265 16.12 -4.65 8.18
CA ASN A 265 16.84 -5.05 9.37
C ASN A 265 16.56 -6.55 9.70
N GLN A 266 16.24 -6.89 10.94
CA GLN A 266 15.99 -8.26 11.39
C GLN A 266 14.52 -8.70 11.26
N ARG A 267 13.69 -7.92 10.56
CA ARG A 267 12.27 -8.26 10.37
C ARG A 267 12.10 -9.32 9.31
N ILE A 268 11.10 -10.17 9.51
CA ILE A 268 10.66 -11.17 8.53
C ILE A 268 9.36 -10.62 7.90
N VAL A 269 9.30 -10.68 6.57
CA VAL A 269 8.06 -10.46 5.83
C VAL A 269 7.40 -11.81 5.61
N LEU A 270 6.16 -11.94 6.08
CA LEU A 270 5.34 -13.13 5.89
C LEU A 270 4.55 -13.02 4.59
N ALA A 271 4.28 -14.16 3.95
CA ALA A 271 3.40 -14.25 2.79
C ALA A 271 2.27 -15.24 3.07
N SER A 272 1.05 -14.85 2.70
CA SER A 272 -0.14 -15.72 2.79
C SER A 272 -0.19 -16.79 1.68
N PHE A 273 0.79 -16.84 0.80
CA PHE A 273 0.82 -17.71 -0.38
C PHE A 273 2.24 -18.16 -0.68
N ILE A 274 2.36 -19.31 -1.35
CA ILE A 274 3.64 -19.87 -1.74
C ILE A 274 4.12 -19.16 -3.01
N GLN A 275 5.35 -18.65 -2.99
CA GLN A 275 6.01 -18.12 -4.17
C GLN A 275 6.53 -19.28 -5.02
N VAL A 276 6.05 -19.40 -6.24
CA VAL A 276 6.43 -20.52 -7.15
C VAL A 276 7.94 -20.56 -7.42
N GLY A 277 8.63 -19.42 -7.33
CA GLY A 277 10.10 -19.34 -7.48
C GLY A 277 10.89 -19.74 -6.24
N SER A 278 10.30 -19.79 -5.04
CA SER A 278 11.00 -20.13 -3.79
C SER A 278 11.03 -21.64 -3.49
N LEU A 279 10.27 -22.45 -4.22
CA LEU A 279 10.21 -23.89 -4.04
C LEU A 279 11.44 -24.63 -4.59
N TYR A 280 12.20 -23.98 -5.49
CA TYR A 280 13.38 -24.58 -6.10
C TYR A 280 14.51 -23.57 -6.18
N THR A 281 15.68 -23.96 -5.71
CA THR A 281 16.89 -23.18 -6.00
C THR A 281 17.18 -23.20 -7.50
N THR A 282 17.93 -22.23 -8.01
CA THR A 282 18.32 -22.19 -9.44
C THR A 282 18.96 -23.50 -9.89
N GLY A 283 19.68 -24.17 -9.00
CA GLY A 283 20.27 -25.49 -9.25
C GLY A 283 19.23 -26.60 -9.36
N GLU A 284 18.18 -26.57 -8.54
CA GLU A 284 17.10 -27.58 -8.60
C GLU A 284 16.22 -27.38 -9.84
N MET A 285 15.93 -26.13 -10.23
CA MET A 285 15.23 -25.82 -11.49
C MET A 285 16.01 -26.28 -12.71
N LEU A 286 17.33 -26.06 -12.69
CA LEU A 286 18.23 -26.53 -13.77
C LEU A 286 18.28 -28.05 -13.83
N SER A 287 18.37 -28.75 -12.69
CA SER A 287 18.39 -30.22 -12.63
C SER A 287 17.07 -30.83 -13.08
N LEU A 288 15.95 -30.24 -12.73
CA LEU A 288 14.62 -30.66 -13.18
C LEU A 288 14.46 -30.48 -14.70
N GLY A 289 14.91 -29.35 -15.25
CA GLY A 289 14.90 -29.07 -16.68
C GLY A 289 15.77 -30.08 -17.48
N VAL A 290 16.98 -30.36 -16.99
CA VAL A 290 17.87 -31.36 -17.60
C VAL A 290 17.26 -32.75 -17.51
N GLY A 291 16.67 -33.12 -16.36
CA GLY A 291 16.01 -34.41 -16.18
C GLY A 291 14.86 -34.66 -17.16
N ILE A 292 14.03 -33.64 -17.37
CA ILE A 292 12.91 -33.68 -18.35
C ILE A 292 13.45 -33.86 -19.79
N LEU A 293 14.47 -33.07 -20.16
CA LEU A 293 15.09 -33.19 -21.51
C LEU A 293 15.69 -34.58 -21.76
N VAL A 294 16.42 -35.14 -20.80
CA VAL A 294 16.98 -36.49 -20.89
C VAL A 294 15.88 -37.54 -20.99
N GLY A 295 14.82 -37.42 -20.18
CA GLY A 295 13.67 -38.33 -20.23
C GLY A 295 12.95 -38.30 -21.59
N CYS A 296 12.71 -37.12 -22.14
CA CYS A 296 12.13 -36.97 -23.49
C CYS A 296 13.03 -37.59 -24.57
N LEU A 297 14.34 -37.36 -24.49
CA LEU A 297 15.29 -37.95 -25.44
C LEU A 297 15.30 -39.49 -25.37
N CYS A 298 15.30 -40.08 -24.17
CA CYS A 298 15.21 -41.51 -23.96
C CYS A 298 13.92 -42.11 -24.55
N LEU A 299 12.78 -41.43 -24.36
CA LEU A 299 11.51 -41.86 -24.96
C LEU A 299 11.54 -41.81 -26.49
N LEU A 300 12.08 -40.75 -27.06
CA LEU A 300 12.24 -40.68 -28.53
C LEU A 300 13.13 -41.77 -29.11
N LEU A 301 14.24 -42.05 -28.44
CA LEU A 301 15.13 -43.13 -28.81
C LEU A 301 14.45 -44.53 -28.73
N ALA A 302 13.70 -44.75 -27.65
CA ALA A 302 12.93 -46.00 -27.49
C ALA A 302 11.90 -46.18 -28.61
N VAL A 303 11.13 -45.14 -28.92
CA VAL A 303 10.18 -45.15 -30.03
C VAL A 303 10.86 -45.37 -31.37
N TYR A 304 12.01 -44.74 -31.62
CA TYR A 304 12.81 -44.96 -32.83
C TYR A 304 13.26 -46.39 -32.99
N PHE A 305 13.83 -47.02 -31.94
CA PHE A 305 14.29 -48.41 -31.98
C PHE A 305 13.14 -49.41 -32.13
N ILE A 306 11.98 -49.18 -31.50
CA ILE A 306 10.79 -49.99 -31.68
C ILE A 306 10.29 -49.91 -33.13
N ALA A 307 10.18 -48.69 -33.67
CA ALA A 307 9.75 -48.49 -35.06
C ALA A 307 10.70 -49.12 -36.08
N ARG A 308 12.03 -49.11 -35.80
CA ARG A 308 13.04 -49.78 -36.61
C ARG A 308 13.00 -51.32 -36.55
N LYS A 309 12.51 -51.89 -35.41
CA LYS A 309 12.39 -53.35 -35.24
C LYS A 309 11.11 -53.89 -35.88
N ILE A 310 10.13 -53.08 -36.14
CA ILE A 310 8.84 -53.45 -36.75
C ILE A 310 8.89 -53.31 -38.28
N ARG A 311 9.88 -52.56 -38.83
CA ARG A 311 10.24 -52.55 -40.26
C ARG A 311 11.22 -53.69 -40.58
#